data_fa0136cc4af29eba8bcb57d19850ca85
#
_entry.id   fa0136cc4af29eba8bcb57d19850ca85
#
_cell.length_a   1.000
_cell.length_b   1.000
_cell.length_c   1.000
_cell.angle_alpha   90.00
_cell.angle_beta   90.00
_cell.angle_gamma   90.00
#
_symmetry.space_group_name_H-M   'P 1'
#
loop_
_entity.id
_entity.type
_entity.pdbx_description
1 polymer ?
#
loop_
_entity_poly.entity_id
_entity_poly.type
_entity_poly.pdbx_seq_one_letter_code
_entity_poly.pdbx_strand_id
1 'polypeptide(L)'
;MAVKVAINGFGRIGRLAFRQMFGAEGFEIVAINDLTSPKMLAHLLKYDSSQGTYEKAATVKAGEDSITVDGKEIKIYAFPDANNCPWGEIGVDVVLECSGFYTSKEKAQAHINAGAKKVVISAPAGNDLPTVVYNTNHTVLKPEDKIISAASCTTNCLAPMADALNKYAAIQSGIMCTIHAYTGDQMTLDGPQRKGDLRRSRAAAVNIVPNSTGAAKAIGLVIPELNGKLIGSAQRVPTPTGST
;
A
#
# COMPACT_ATOMS: atom_id res chain seq x y z
N MET A 1 19.94 14.13 -7.97
CA MET A 1 18.63 14.34 -8.63
C MET A 1 17.58 13.60 -7.80
N ALA A 2 16.41 14.19 -7.60
CA ALA A 2 15.29 13.54 -6.90
C ALA A 2 14.71 12.39 -7.75
N VAL A 3 14.27 11.32 -7.08
CA VAL A 3 13.60 10.19 -7.73
C VAL A 3 12.18 10.61 -8.11
N LYS A 4 11.84 10.54 -9.39
CA LYS A 4 10.52 10.86 -9.90
C LYS A 4 9.53 9.72 -9.63
N VAL A 5 8.52 10.01 -8.83
CA VAL A 5 7.53 9.03 -8.36
C VAL A 5 6.16 9.33 -8.97
N ALA A 6 5.52 8.31 -9.53
CA ALA A 6 4.11 8.32 -9.84
C ALA A 6 3.34 7.41 -8.86
N ILE A 7 2.09 7.77 -8.56
CA ILE A 7 1.22 6.98 -7.70
C ILE A 7 0.06 6.46 -8.54
N ASN A 8 -0.07 5.13 -8.65
CA ASN A 8 -1.21 4.49 -9.29
C ASN A 8 -2.21 4.02 -8.23
N GLY A 9 -3.39 4.65 -8.19
CA GLY A 9 -4.39 4.49 -7.14
C GLY A 9 -4.19 5.47 -5.98
N PHE A 10 -5.02 6.50 -5.93
CA PHE A 10 -4.98 7.54 -4.90
C PHE A 10 -6.01 7.29 -3.80
N GLY A 11 -6.17 6.00 -3.44
CA GLY A 11 -6.93 5.54 -2.29
C GLY A 11 -6.24 5.88 -0.96
N ARG A 12 -6.59 5.16 0.11
CA ARG A 12 -6.00 5.42 1.44
C ARG A 12 -4.47 5.33 1.42
N ILE A 13 -3.91 4.27 0.86
CA ILE A 13 -2.45 4.06 0.84
C ILE A 13 -1.76 5.11 -0.02
N GLY A 14 -2.24 5.34 -1.25
CA GLY A 14 -1.64 6.34 -2.14
C GLY A 14 -1.63 7.74 -1.54
N ARG A 15 -2.74 8.17 -0.89
CA ARG A 15 -2.82 9.49 -0.24
C ARG A 15 -1.92 9.62 0.98
N LEU A 16 -1.80 8.56 1.79
CA LEU A 16 -0.92 8.60 2.97
C LEU A 16 0.56 8.56 2.55
N ALA A 17 0.91 7.78 1.53
CA ALA A 17 2.25 7.82 0.94
C ALA A 17 2.55 9.22 0.38
N PHE A 18 1.60 9.82 -0.34
CA PHE A 18 1.73 11.19 -0.83
C PHE A 18 2.03 12.18 0.30
N ARG A 19 1.25 12.15 1.40
CA ARG A 19 1.44 13.07 2.53
C ARG A 19 2.84 12.95 3.15
N GLN A 20 3.42 11.74 3.17
CA GLN A 20 4.76 11.50 3.71
C GLN A 20 5.87 11.92 2.75
N MET A 21 5.65 11.73 1.45
CA MET A 21 6.70 11.95 0.44
C MET A 21 6.71 13.37 -0.11
N PHE A 22 5.56 14.07 -0.12
CA PHE A 22 5.47 15.40 -0.70
C PHE A 22 6.29 16.42 0.11
N GLY A 23 7.33 16.96 -0.53
CA GLY A 23 8.28 17.88 0.10
C GLY A 23 9.41 17.18 0.87
N ALA A 24 9.43 15.84 0.92
CA ALA A 24 10.56 15.11 1.48
C ALA A 24 11.77 15.15 0.54
N GLU A 25 12.98 15.20 1.10
CA GLU A 25 14.21 15.18 0.33
C GLU A 25 14.38 13.86 -0.43
N GLY A 26 14.88 13.94 -1.65
CA GLY A 26 15.16 12.78 -2.49
C GLY A 26 14.00 12.30 -3.35
N PHE A 27 12.77 12.80 -3.16
CA PHE A 27 11.60 12.39 -3.92
C PHE A 27 10.91 13.56 -4.63
N GLU A 28 10.35 13.26 -5.79
CA GLU A 28 9.48 14.18 -6.51
C GLU A 28 8.24 13.43 -7.02
N ILE A 29 7.06 13.75 -6.47
CA ILE A 29 5.81 13.20 -6.99
C ILE A 29 5.45 13.99 -8.24
N VAL A 30 5.44 13.31 -9.40
CA VAL A 30 5.23 13.94 -10.71
C VAL A 30 3.85 13.69 -11.28
N ALA A 31 3.18 12.60 -10.89
CA ALA A 31 1.86 12.23 -11.40
C ALA A 31 1.09 11.31 -10.46
N ILE A 32 -0.22 11.33 -10.64
CA ILE A 32 -1.17 10.39 -10.03
C ILE A 32 -2.02 9.80 -11.14
N ASN A 33 -2.32 8.49 -11.09
CA ASN A 33 -3.35 7.88 -11.91
C ASN A 33 -4.45 7.34 -11.00
N ASP A 34 -5.68 7.85 -11.16
CA ASP A 34 -6.87 7.39 -10.42
C ASP A 34 -8.12 7.70 -11.24
N LEU A 35 -9.12 6.83 -11.18
CA LEU A 35 -10.36 6.99 -11.94
C LEU A 35 -11.35 7.97 -11.30
N THR A 36 -11.02 8.48 -10.12
CA THR A 36 -11.83 9.44 -9.36
C THR A 36 -11.49 10.87 -9.77
N SER A 37 -12.47 11.77 -9.75
CA SER A 37 -12.26 13.18 -10.16
C SER A 37 -11.24 13.92 -9.27
N PRO A 38 -10.45 14.83 -9.84
CA PRO A 38 -9.47 15.64 -9.09
C PRO A 38 -10.08 16.38 -7.89
N LYS A 39 -11.31 16.87 -8.02
CA LYS A 39 -12.05 17.54 -6.94
C LYS A 39 -12.26 16.61 -5.74
N MET A 40 -12.67 15.37 -5.99
CA MET A 40 -12.87 14.38 -4.92
C MET A 40 -11.53 13.97 -4.32
N LEU A 41 -10.52 13.72 -5.14
CA LEU A 41 -9.19 13.33 -4.66
C LEU A 41 -8.54 14.44 -3.82
N ALA A 42 -8.68 15.70 -4.20
CA ALA A 42 -8.20 16.85 -3.42
C ALA A 42 -8.92 16.94 -2.07
N HIS A 43 -10.24 16.72 -2.04
CA HIS A 43 -11.01 16.68 -0.78
C HIS A 43 -10.52 15.56 0.15
N LEU A 44 -10.37 14.36 -0.39
CA LEU A 44 -9.90 13.19 0.37
C LEU A 44 -8.43 13.30 0.80
N LEU A 45 -7.61 14.06 0.05
CA LEU A 45 -6.24 14.38 0.47
C LEU A 45 -6.23 15.33 1.66
N LYS A 46 -7.12 16.33 1.66
CA LYS A 46 -7.23 17.31 2.76
C LYS A 46 -7.67 16.66 4.07
N TYR A 47 -8.70 15.83 4.01
CA TYR A 47 -9.42 15.36 5.20
C TYR A 47 -9.41 13.85 5.28
N ASP A 48 -8.94 13.33 6.39
CA ASP A 48 -8.89 11.90 6.67
C ASP A 48 -9.43 11.64 8.08
N SER A 49 -10.43 10.76 8.18
CA SER A 49 -11.11 10.49 9.45
C SER A 49 -10.22 9.76 10.47
N SER A 50 -9.17 9.07 10.01
CA SER A 50 -8.25 8.31 10.88
C SER A 50 -6.95 9.05 11.13
N GLN A 51 -6.43 9.78 10.11
CA GLN A 51 -5.12 10.44 10.15
C GLN A 51 -5.25 11.97 10.30
N GLY A 52 -6.47 12.48 10.40
CA GLY A 52 -6.72 13.90 10.58
C GLY A 52 -6.53 14.75 9.31
N THR A 53 -6.68 16.04 9.48
CA THR A 53 -6.49 17.01 8.40
C THR A 53 -5.01 17.04 7.99
N TYR A 54 -4.78 17.03 6.67
CA TYR A 54 -3.43 17.16 6.12
C TYR A 54 -2.84 18.52 6.50
N GLU A 55 -1.60 18.56 6.96
CA GLU A 55 -0.92 19.80 7.38
C GLU A 55 -0.92 20.88 6.29
N LYS A 56 -0.87 20.47 5.01
CA LYS A 56 -0.91 21.33 3.82
C LYS A 56 -2.32 21.53 3.24
N ALA A 57 -3.37 21.15 3.97
CA ALA A 57 -4.75 21.19 3.45
C ALA A 57 -5.18 22.55 2.92
N ALA A 58 -4.69 23.65 3.51
CA ALA A 58 -5.00 25.01 3.08
C ALA A 58 -4.48 25.32 1.67
N THR A 59 -3.39 24.69 1.25
CA THR A 59 -2.75 24.91 -0.06
C THR A 59 -3.26 23.95 -1.15
N VAL A 60 -3.95 22.86 -0.76
CA VAL A 60 -4.48 21.88 -1.71
C VAL A 60 -5.61 22.49 -2.52
N LYS A 61 -5.47 22.48 -3.84
CA LYS A 61 -6.50 22.93 -4.80
C LYS A 61 -6.70 21.88 -5.87
N ALA A 62 -7.94 21.71 -6.32
CA ALA A 62 -8.24 20.86 -7.48
C ALA A 62 -8.22 21.72 -8.74
N GLY A 63 -7.50 21.27 -9.78
CA GLY A 63 -7.61 21.73 -11.15
C GLY A 63 -8.62 20.88 -11.93
N GLU A 64 -8.63 21.03 -13.25
CA GLU A 64 -9.47 20.22 -14.14
C GLU A 64 -8.98 18.77 -14.18
N ASP A 65 -7.67 18.58 -14.34
CA ASP A 65 -6.98 17.28 -14.41
C ASP A 65 -5.71 17.26 -13.53
N SER A 66 -5.72 17.98 -12.42
CA SER A 66 -4.58 18.11 -11.51
C SER A 66 -4.99 18.40 -10.09
N ILE A 67 -4.03 18.21 -9.18
CA ILE A 67 -4.06 18.73 -7.80
C ILE A 67 -2.83 19.60 -7.60
N THR A 68 -3.04 20.81 -7.05
CA THR A 68 -1.96 21.69 -6.64
C THR A 68 -1.79 21.62 -5.13
N VAL A 69 -0.55 21.48 -4.65
CA VAL A 69 -0.17 21.52 -3.23
C VAL A 69 1.06 22.40 -3.09
N ASP A 70 1.02 23.38 -2.19
CA ASP A 70 2.10 24.38 -2.00
C ASP A 70 2.57 25.02 -3.32
N GLY A 71 1.62 25.30 -4.22
CA GLY A 71 1.92 25.89 -5.53
C GLY A 71 2.48 24.90 -6.57
N LYS A 72 2.79 23.66 -6.20
CA LYS A 72 3.24 22.62 -7.14
C LYS A 72 2.04 21.86 -7.70
N GLU A 73 1.89 21.91 -9.01
CA GLU A 73 0.85 21.17 -9.73
C GLU A 73 1.30 19.73 -9.99
N ILE A 74 0.40 18.77 -9.69
CA ILE A 74 0.59 17.35 -9.92
C ILE A 74 -0.52 16.87 -10.85
N LYS A 75 -0.15 16.39 -12.03
CA LYS A 75 -1.10 15.89 -13.05
C LYS A 75 -1.81 14.64 -12.56
N ILE A 76 -3.12 14.58 -12.83
CA ILE A 76 -3.94 13.39 -12.59
C ILE A 76 -4.33 12.79 -13.93
N TYR A 77 -3.99 11.54 -14.11
CA TYR A 77 -4.43 10.71 -15.21
C TYR A 77 -5.58 9.81 -14.75
N ALA A 78 -6.40 9.35 -15.69
CA ALA A 78 -7.55 8.47 -15.42
C ALA A 78 -7.56 7.26 -16.35
N PHE A 79 -6.42 6.58 -16.49
CA PHE A 79 -6.28 5.40 -17.33
C PHE A 79 -6.66 4.14 -16.53
N PRO A 80 -7.69 3.38 -16.97
CA PRO A 80 -8.04 2.11 -16.36
C PRO A 80 -6.96 1.03 -16.57
N ASP A 81 -6.28 1.07 -17.73
CA ASP A 81 -5.16 0.19 -18.04
C ASP A 81 -3.83 0.92 -17.85
N ALA A 82 -3.01 0.40 -16.95
CA ALA A 82 -1.71 0.97 -16.62
C ALA A 82 -0.71 0.97 -17.79
N ASN A 83 -0.89 0.11 -18.80
CA ASN A 83 -0.08 0.15 -20.02
C ASN A 83 -0.20 1.48 -20.77
N ASN A 84 -1.32 2.19 -20.60
CA ASN A 84 -1.60 3.47 -21.28
C ASN A 84 -1.11 4.69 -20.49
N CYS A 85 -0.56 4.50 -19.30
CA CYS A 85 -0.01 5.60 -18.52
C CYS A 85 1.27 6.15 -19.18
N PRO A 86 1.49 7.47 -19.19
CA PRO A 86 2.62 8.08 -19.91
C PRO A 86 3.91 8.08 -19.05
N TRP A 87 4.20 7.00 -18.33
CA TRP A 87 5.32 6.96 -17.38
C TRP A 87 6.67 7.22 -18.04
N GLY A 88 6.88 6.68 -19.23
CA GLY A 88 8.12 6.91 -20.00
C GLY A 88 8.26 8.34 -20.46
N GLU A 89 7.18 8.97 -20.95
CA GLU A 89 7.16 10.33 -21.49
C GLU A 89 7.50 11.37 -20.40
N ILE A 90 6.97 11.19 -19.18
CA ILE A 90 7.23 12.09 -18.05
C ILE A 90 8.44 11.69 -17.22
N GLY A 91 9.13 10.60 -17.60
CA GLY A 91 10.38 10.17 -17.00
C GLY A 91 10.24 9.62 -15.58
N VAL A 92 9.19 8.82 -15.31
CA VAL A 92 8.95 8.20 -14.00
C VAL A 92 10.03 7.17 -13.68
N ASP A 93 10.69 7.35 -12.55
CA ASP A 93 11.64 6.37 -12.03
C ASP A 93 10.94 5.23 -11.29
N VAL A 94 9.97 5.56 -10.43
CA VAL A 94 9.26 4.59 -9.59
C VAL A 94 7.76 4.83 -9.63
N VAL A 95 7.00 3.76 -9.86
CA VAL A 95 5.54 3.75 -9.64
C VAL A 95 5.27 3.12 -8.28
N LEU A 96 4.52 3.84 -7.42
CA LEU A 96 3.87 3.25 -6.25
C LEU A 96 2.52 2.70 -6.69
N GLU A 97 2.41 1.37 -6.75
CA GLU A 97 1.17 0.68 -7.09
C GLU A 97 0.29 0.53 -5.85
N CYS A 98 -0.72 1.38 -5.75
CA CYS A 98 -1.63 1.49 -4.60
C CYS A 98 -3.11 1.22 -4.96
N SER A 99 -3.39 0.80 -6.20
CA SER A 99 -4.76 0.55 -6.67
C SER A 99 -5.37 -0.75 -6.12
N GLY A 100 -4.52 -1.73 -5.78
CA GLY A 100 -4.92 -3.08 -5.40
C GLY A 100 -5.31 -3.99 -6.58
N PHE A 101 -5.12 -3.55 -7.83
CA PHE A 101 -5.41 -4.34 -9.04
C PHE A 101 -4.17 -5.02 -9.61
N TYR A 102 -3.02 -4.38 -9.58
CA TYR A 102 -1.76 -4.87 -10.15
C TYR A 102 -0.90 -5.54 -9.07
N THR A 103 -1.48 -6.51 -8.34
CA THR A 103 -0.89 -7.16 -7.17
C THR A 103 -0.20 -8.49 -7.50
N SER A 104 0.46 -8.56 -8.65
CA SER A 104 1.37 -9.66 -9.04
C SER A 104 2.45 -9.11 -9.95
N LYS A 105 3.57 -9.82 -10.07
CA LYS A 105 4.66 -9.46 -10.97
C LYS A 105 4.17 -9.29 -12.40
N GLU A 106 3.38 -10.25 -12.89
CA GLU A 106 2.81 -10.25 -14.24
C GLU A 106 1.95 -9.01 -14.48
N LYS A 107 1.01 -8.70 -13.58
CA LYS A 107 0.14 -7.53 -13.73
C LYS A 107 0.92 -6.22 -13.63
N ALA A 108 1.81 -6.11 -12.64
CA ALA A 108 2.60 -4.90 -12.43
C ALA A 108 3.58 -4.61 -13.59
N GLN A 109 3.87 -5.62 -14.44
CA GLN A 109 4.64 -5.43 -15.66
C GLN A 109 4.04 -4.35 -16.57
N ALA A 110 2.73 -4.10 -16.51
CA ALA A 110 2.05 -3.03 -17.25
C ALA A 110 2.70 -1.65 -17.02
N HIS A 111 3.11 -1.36 -15.79
CA HIS A 111 3.80 -0.10 -15.49
C HIS A 111 5.21 -0.01 -16.09
N ILE A 112 5.92 -1.13 -16.14
CA ILE A 112 7.23 -1.21 -16.79
C ILE A 112 7.06 -1.05 -18.32
N ASN A 113 6.04 -1.68 -18.91
CA ASN A 113 5.72 -1.52 -20.32
C ASN A 113 5.37 -0.07 -20.66
N ALA A 114 4.69 0.63 -19.75
CA ALA A 114 4.38 2.06 -19.85
C ALA A 114 5.61 2.99 -19.66
N GLY A 115 6.79 2.42 -19.39
CA GLY A 115 8.06 3.15 -19.33
C GLY A 115 8.56 3.51 -17.93
N ALA A 116 7.92 3.05 -16.85
CA ALA A 116 8.47 3.18 -15.51
C ALA A 116 9.74 2.32 -15.34
N LYS A 117 10.73 2.80 -14.58
CA LYS A 117 11.95 2.02 -14.34
C LYS A 117 11.76 0.96 -13.27
N LYS A 118 10.97 1.25 -12.24
CA LYS A 118 10.67 0.35 -11.12
C LYS A 118 9.21 0.48 -10.67
N VAL A 119 8.70 -0.60 -10.03
CA VAL A 119 7.37 -0.64 -9.42
C VAL A 119 7.47 -1.15 -7.99
N VAL A 120 6.86 -0.44 -7.05
CA VAL A 120 6.67 -0.87 -5.67
C VAL A 120 5.20 -1.15 -5.45
N ILE A 121 4.84 -2.42 -5.29
CA ILE A 121 3.46 -2.85 -5.03
C ILE A 121 3.20 -2.72 -3.53
N SER A 122 2.22 -1.90 -3.14
CA SER A 122 1.84 -1.66 -1.75
C SER A 122 0.96 -2.77 -1.14
N ALA A 123 1.12 -4.00 -1.60
CA ALA A 123 0.32 -5.15 -1.21
C ALA A 123 1.12 -6.44 -1.39
N PRO A 124 0.70 -7.58 -0.79
CA PRO A 124 1.26 -8.89 -1.10
C PRO A 124 1.09 -9.19 -2.60
N ALA A 125 2.14 -9.67 -3.25
CA ALA A 125 2.18 -9.81 -4.71
C ALA A 125 2.69 -11.18 -5.22
N GLY A 126 2.59 -12.23 -4.41
CA GLY A 126 3.08 -13.57 -4.74
C GLY A 126 4.47 -13.83 -4.17
N ASN A 127 5.10 -14.92 -4.65
CA ASN A 127 6.39 -15.41 -4.16
C ASN A 127 7.48 -15.34 -5.24
N ASP A 128 7.15 -14.82 -6.43
CA ASP A 128 8.01 -14.76 -7.62
C ASP A 128 8.70 -13.39 -7.78
N LEU A 129 8.62 -12.56 -6.76
CA LEU A 129 9.28 -11.25 -6.68
C LEU A 129 9.74 -10.97 -5.25
N PRO A 130 10.75 -10.10 -5.05
CA PRO A 130 11.19 -9.70 -3.72
C PRO A 130 10.05 -9.09 -2.91
N THR A 131 9.82 -9.61 -1.70
CA THR A 131 8.91 -9.04 -0.71
C THR A 131 9.74 -8.46 0.42
N VAL A 132 9.57 -7.17 0.68
CA VAL A 132 10.41 -6.43 1.63
C VAL A 132 9.59 -5.71 2.69
N VAL A 133 10.15 -5.68 3.89
CA VAL A 133 9.76 -4.80 4.98
C VAL A 133 10.98 -3.95 5.35
N TYR A 134 10.79 -2.62 5.34
CA TYR A 134 11.87 -1.70 5.67
C TYR A 134 12.41 -1.97 7.08
N ASN A 135 13.72 -1.83 7.26
CA ASN A 135 14.47 -2.15 8.48
C ASN A 135 14.44 -3.63 8.94
N THR A 136 13.84 -4.52 8.16
CA THR A 136 13.90 -5.97 8.44
C THR A 136 14.75 -6.68 7.40
N ASN A 137 14.33 -6.64 6.13
CA ASN A 137 15.04 -7.33 5.05
C ASN A 137 15.25 -6.46 3.79
N HIS A 138 15.11 -5.15 3.87
CA HIS A 138 15.24 -4.27 2.67
C HIS A 138 16.60 -4.35 1.98
N THR A 139 17.63 -4.83 2.69
CA THR A 139 18.98 -5.02 2.16
C THR A 139 19.12 -6.18 1.16
N VAL A 140 18.08 -7.03 1.04
CA VAL A 140 18.06 -8.11 0.03
C VAL A 140 17.82 -7.61 -1.39
N LEU A 141 17.33 -6.36 -1.53
CA LEU A 141 17.06 -5.75 -2.83
C LEU A 141 18.31 -5.57 -3.66
N LYS A 142 18.18 -5.86 -4.95
CA LYS A 142 19.25 -5.72 -5.94
C LYS A 142 18.89 -4.65 -6.98
N PRO A 143 19.87 -4.03 -7.63
CA PRO A 143 19.65 -3.03 -8.67
C PRO A 143 18.75 -3.52 -9.82
N GLU A 144 18.82 -4.81 -10.16
CA GLU A 144 18.03 -5.46 -11.20
C GLU A 144 16.56 -5.71 -10.83
N ASP A 145 16.18 -5.63 -9.55
CA ASP A 145 14.80 -5.81 -9.10
C ASP A 145 13.94 -4.64 -9.58
N LYS A 146 13.16 -4.89 -10.62
CA LYS A 146 12.28 -3.87 -11.24
C LYS A 146 10.92 -3.80 -10.59
N ILE A 147 10.42 -4.92 -10.06
CA ILE A 147 9.09 -5.02 -9.43
C ILE A 147 9.27 -5.67 -8.08
N ILE A 148 8.84 -5.00 -7.02
CA ILE A 148 8.95 -5.48 -5.65
C ILE A 148 7.62 -5.33 -4.92
N SER A 149 7.41 -6.14 -3.89
CA SER A 149 6.28 -6.02 -2.96
C SER A 149 6.74 -5.40 -1.64
N ALA A 150 6.03 -4.38 -1.18
CA ALA A 150 6.18 -3.83 0.16
C ALA A 150 5.37 -4.61 1.22
N ALA A 151 5.00 -5.86 0.93
CA ALA A 151 4.26 -6.75 1.80
C ALA A 151 2.85 -6.24 2.18
N SER A 152 2.21 -6.86 3.17
CA SER A 152 0.93 -6.43 3.72
C SER A 152 1.12 -5.50 4.92
N CYS A 153 0.06 -4.78 5.30
CA CYS A 153 0.03 -3.99 6.54
C CYS A 153 0.39 -4.84 7.76
N THR A 154 -0.21 -6.02 7.90
CA THR A 154 0.08 -6.94 9.00
C THR A 154 1.51 -7.46 8.97
N THR A 155 2.06 -7.78 7.80
CA THR A 155 3.46 -8.20 7.67
C THR A 155 4.42 -7.07 8.07
N ASN A 156 4.12 -5.83 7.68
CA ASN A 156 4.92 -4.67 8.08
C ASN A 156 4.88 -4.40 9.59
N CYS A 157 3.78 -4.74 10.26
CA CYS A 157 3.70 -4.66 11.72
C CYS A 157 4.43 -5.82 12.40
N LEU A 158 4.17 -7.06 11.95
CA LEU A 158 4.70 -8.28 12.57
C LEU A 158 6.21 -8.44 12.37
N ALA A 159 6.74 -8.15 11.18
CA ALA A 159 8.12 -8.49 10.84
C ALA A 159 9.16 -7.80 11.73
N PRO A 160 9.10 -6.48 12.00
CA PRO A 160 10.07 -5.84 12.90
C PRO A 160 10.03 -6.41 14.33
N MET A 161 8.83 -6.71 14.85
CA MET A 161 8.68 -7.28 16.19
C MET A 161 9.22 -8.71 16.24
N ALA A 162 8.86 -9.53 15.25
CA ALA A 162 9.31 -10.92 15.16
C ALA A 162 10.82 -11.02 14.93
N ASP A 163 11.39 -10.12 14.12
CA ASP A 163 12.84 -10.04 13.87
C ASP A 163 13.62 -9.72 15.15
N ALA A 164 13.17 -8.69 15.87
CA ALA A 164 13.79 -8.30 17.14
C ALA A 164 13.72 -9.43 18.18
N LEU A 165 12.54 -10.06 18.31
CA LEU A 165 12.36 -11.18 19.23
C LEU A 165 13.18 -12.40 18.83
N ASN A 166 13.21 -12.76 17.53
CA ASN A 166 13.95 -13.90 17.02
C ASN A 166 15.47 -13.73 17.15
N LYS A 167 15.97 -12.51 17.05
CA LYS A 167 17.39 -12.18 17.30
C LYS A 167 17.75 -12.27 18.78
N TYR A 168 16.82 -11.90 19.67
CA TYR A 168 17.03 -11.99 21.12
C TYR A 168 16.90 -13.44 21.63
N ALA A 169 15.84 -14.14 21.20
CA ALA A 169 15.58 -15.54 21.54
C ALA A 169 14.90 -16.23 20.37
N ALA A 170 15.55 -17.21 19.77
CA ALA A 170 15.07 -17.88 18.56
C ALA A 170 13.67 -18.47 18.73
N ILE A 171 12.72 -17.96 17.94
CA ILE A 171 11.32 -18.41 17.95
C ILE A 171 11.25 -19.84 17.41
N GLN A 172 10.67 -20.74 18.20
CA GLN A 172 10.45 -22.14 17.82
C GLN A 172 9.09 -22.33 17.16
N SER A 173 8.05 -21.75 17.76
CA SER A 173 6.68 -21.72 17.23
C SER A 173 5.92 -20.55 17.83
N GLY A 174 4.81 -20.15 17.20
CA GLY A 174 3.99 -19.05 17.73
C GLY A 174 2.61 -18.94 17.09
N ILE A 175 1.73 -18.27 17.81
CA ILE A 175 0.40 -17.88 17.37
C ILE A 175 0.37 -16.36 17.26
N MET A 176 0.00 -15.84 16.11
CA MET A 176 -0.21 -14.41 15.88
C MET A 176 -1.70 -14.12 15.74
N CYS A 177 -2.19 -13.14 16.47
CA CYS A 177 -3.54 -12.61 16.28
C CYS A 177 -3.42 -11.12 15.94
N THR A 178 -3.87 -10.73 14.76
CA THR A 178 -3.92 -9.31 14.41
C THR A 178 -5.26 -8.69 14.80
N ILE A 179 -5.22 -7.67 15.63
CA ILE A 179 -6.36 -6.82 15.97
C ILE A 179 -6.31 -5.62 15.03
N HIS A 180 -7.12 -5.67 14.00
CA HIS A 180 -6.95 -4.81 12.82
C HIS A 180 -8.10 -3.82 12.67
N ALA A 181 -7.79 -2.59 12.32
CA ALA A 181 -8.82 -1.65 11.89
C ALA A 181 -9.60 -2.20 10.67
N TYR A 182 -10.89 -1.95 10.61
CA TYR A 182 -11.64 -2.32 9.41
C TYR A 182 -11.22 -1.46 8.22
N THR A 183 -11.34 -2.02 7.03
CA THR A 183 -10.88 -1.41 5.77
C THR A 183 -11.92 -1.52 4.67
N GLY A 184 -11.86 -0.65 3.65
CA GLY A 184 -12.84 -0.58 2.57
C GLY A 184 -12.98 -1.85 1.73
N ASP A 185 -11.95 -2.70 1.70
CA ASP A 185 -11.99 -3.98 0.97
C ASP A 185 -12.92 -5.03 1.62
N GLN A 186 -13.38 -4.78 2.85
CA GLN A 186 -14.37 -5.62 3.52
C GLN A 186 -15.77 -5.46 2.92
N MET A 187 -16.04 -4.43 2.14
CA MET A 187 -17.37 -4.12 1.61
C MET A 187 -18.39 -3.95 2.73
N THR A 188 -18.07 -3.06 3.68
CA THR A 188 -18.86 -2.83 4.88
C THR A 188 -20.28 -2.38 4.58
N LEU A 189 -21.16 -2.60 5.52
CA LEU A 189 -22.59 -2.69 5.62
C LEU A 189 -23.19 -3.72 4.66
N ASP A 190 -22.74 -4.99 4.86
CA ASP A 190 -23.31 -6.15 4.17
C ASP A 190 -23.24 -6.08 2.64
N GLY A 191 -22.23 -5.36 2.12
CA GLY A 191 -22.00 -5.29 0.68
C GLY A 191 -21.55 -6.63 0.09
N PRO A 192 -21.69 -6.84 -1.22
CA PRO A 192 -21.32 -8.10 -1.87
C PRO A 192 -19.81 -8.32 -1.81
N GLN A 193 -19.40 -9.36 -1.09
CA GLN A 193 -17.98 -9.68 -0.88
C GLN A 193 -17.36 -10.29 -2.14
N ARG A 194 -16.36 -9.65 -2.69
CA ARG A 194 -15.71 -10.02 -3.96
C ARG A 194 -14.96 -11.36 -3.91
N LYS A 195 -14.52 -11.80 -2.72
CA LYS A 195 -13.74 -13.04 -2.53
C LYS A 195 -14.55 -14.18 -1.90
N GLY A 196 -15.86 -14.01 -1.75
CA GLY A 196 -16.77 -15.05 -1.26
C GLY A 196 -16.72 -15.34 0.25
N ASP A 197 -15.96 -14.61 1.06
CA ASP A 197 -15.99 -14.77 2.52
C ASP A 197 -17.21 -14.03 3.11
N LEU A 198 -18.28 -14.76 3.34
CA LEU A 198 -19.56 -14.22 3.82
C LEU A 198 -19.51 -13.59 5.23
N ARG A 199 -18.47 -13.88 6.01
CA ARG A 199 -18.30 -13.31 7.36
C ARG A 199 -17.75 -11.89 7.32
N ARG A 200 -17.16 -11.47 6.18
CA ARG A 200 -16.29 -10.31 6.10
C ARG A 200 -17.03 -8.98 5.94
N SER A 201 -18.14 -8.96 5.21
CA SER A 201 -18.87 -7.75 4.81
C SER A 201 -19.88 -7.26 5.85
N ARG A 202 -19.56 -7.38 7.12
CA ARG A 202 -20.47 -7.00 8.21
C ARG A 202 -20.37 -5.52 8.57
N ALA A 203 -21.25 -5.03 9.45
CA ALA A 203 -21.23 -3.67 9.99
C ALA A 203 -19.98 -3.46 10.88
N ALA A 204 -18.85 -3.17 10.27
CA ALA A 204 -17.54 -3.20 10.89
C ALA A 204 -17.33 -2.15 12.00
N ALA A 205 -18.10 -1.06 11.97
CA ALA A 205 -18.04 -0.01 12.99
C ALA A 205 -18.64 -0.42 14.34
N VAL A 206 -19.36 -1.55 14.41
CA VAL A 206 -20.06 -2.04 15.62
C VAL A 206 -19.83 -3.52 15.89
N ASN A 207 -18.96 -4.18 15.14
CA ASN A 207 -18.69 -5.61 15.27
C ASN A 207 -17.20 -5.92 15.33
N ILE A 208 -16.89 -7.06 15.95
CA ILE A 208 -15.61 -7.76 15.78
C ILE A 208 -15.80 -8.76 14.64
N VAL A 209 -15.12 -8.56 13.53
CA VAL A 209 -15.31 -9.32 12.29
C VAL A 209 -14.12 -10.25 12.05
N PRO A 210 -14.29 -11.59 12.14
CA PRO A 210 -13.25 -12.53 11.82
C PRO A 210 -12.78 -12.39 10.36
N ASN A 211 -11.48 -12.46 10.15
CA ASN A 211 -10.87 -12.39 8.82
C ASN A 211 -9.76 -13.42 8.69
N SER A 212 -9.52 -13.87 7.47
CA SER A 212 -8.31 -14.61 7.14
C SER A 212 -7.10 -13.67 7.08
N THR A 213 -5.93 -14.17 7.41
CA THR A 213 -4.67 -13.46 7.20
C THR A 213 -3.61 -14.39 6.61
N GLY A 214 -2.90 -13.89 5.62
CA GLY A 214 -1.72 -14.58 5.06
C GLY A 214 -0.41 -14.17 5.74
N ALA A 215 -0.44 -13.26 6.72
CA ALA A 215 0.77 -12.67 7.29
C ALA A 215 1.68 -13.69 7.98
N ALA A 216 1.11 -14.69 8.68
CA ALA A 216 1.88 -15.75 9.31
C ALA A 216 2.64 -16.64 8.30
N LYS A 217 2.12 -16.78 7.06
CA LYS A 217 2.85 -17.44 5.96
C LYS A 217 3.83 -16.50 5.28
N ALA A 218 3.42 -15.25 5.08
CA ALA A 218 4.22 -14.23 4.41
C ALA A 218 5.46 -13.82 5.22
N ILE A 219 5.48 -14.05 6.54
CA ILE A 219 6.65 -13.73 7.36
C ILE A 219 7.90 -14.47 6.89
N GLY A 220 7.77 -15.71 6.41
CA GLY A 220 8.86 -16.50 5.87
C GLY A 220 9.49 -15.93 4.58
N LEU A 221 8.81 -15.02 3.87
CA LEU A 221 9.37 -14.29 2.74
C LEU A 221 10.30 -13.16 3.18
N VAL A 222 10.09 -12.66 4.41
CA VAL A 222 10.83 -11.52 4.98
C VAL A 222 11.90 -12.00 5.96
N ILE A 223 11.56 -13.01 6.78
CA ILE A 223 12.44 -13.65 7.76
C ILE A 223 12.40 -15.15 7.50
N PRO A 224 13.29 -15.69 6.65
CA PRO A 224 13.25 -17.10 6.23
C PRO A 224 13.28 -18.11 7.37
N GLU A 225 13.94 -17.79 8.49
CA GLU A 225 14.04 -18.63 9.68
C GLU A 225 12.68 -18.87 10.37
N LEU A 226 11.70 -18.01 10.11
CA LEU A 226 10.35 -18.12 10.66
C LEU A 226 9.36 -18.84 9.74
N ASN A 227 9.82 -19.32 8.59
CA ASN A 227 8.95 -20.04 7.67
C ASN A 227 8.35 -21.29 8.33
N GLY A 228 7.02 -21.37 8.34
CA GLY A 228 6.27 -22.48 8.94
C GLY A 228 6.19 -22.50 10.47
N LYS A 229 6.84 -21.55 11.17
CA LYS A 229 6.82 -21.50 12.64
C LYS A 229 5.63 -20.74 13.22
N LEU A 230 4.96 -19.92 12.43
CA LEU A 230 3.84 -19.11 12.89
C LEU A 230 2.52 -19.51 12.25
N ILE A 231 1.46 -19.53 13.05
CA ILE A 231 0.08 -19.56 12.57
C ILE A 231 -0.60 -18.23 12.92
N GLY A 232 -1.62 -17.83 12.14
CA GLY A 232 -2.22 -16.51 12.30
C GLY A 232 -3.74 -16.48 12.17
N SER A 233 -4.36 -15.65 12.98
CA SER A 233 -5.75 -15.23 12.88
C SER A 233 -5.86 -13.71 12.80
N ALA A 234 -7.02 -13.22 12.35
CA ALA A 234 -7.28 -11.79 12.25
C ALA A 234 -8.68 -11.46 12.76
N GLN A 235 -8.78 -10.35 13.48
CA GLN A 235 -10.03 -9.76 13.92
C GLN A 235 -10.08 -8.31 13.42
N ARG A 236 -11.12 -7.96 12.66
CA ARG A 236 -11.37 -6.56 12.28
C ARG A 236 -12.25 -5.93 13.34
N VAL A 237 -11.82 -4.81 13.89
CA VAL A 237 -12.44 -4.14 15.03
C VAL A 237 -12.71 -2.67 14.72
N PRO A 238 -13.66 -2.02 15.43
CA PRO A 238 -14.00 -0.61 15.25
C PRO A 238 -12.94 0.31 15.89
N THR A 239 -11.74 0.32 15.31
CA THR A 239 -10.66 1.25 15.66
C THR A 239 -10.25 2.06 14.44
N PRO A 240 -9.75 3.29 14.59
CA PRO A 240 -9.32 4.10 13.47
C PRO A 240 -8.04 3.61 12.80
N THR A 241 -7.16 2.98 13.58
CA THR A 241 -5.85 2.48 13.12
C THR A 241 -5.53 1.17 13.82
N GLY A 242 -4.51 0.51 13.33
CA GLY A 242 -4.01 -0.72 13.93
C GLY A 242 -4.01 -1.87 12.94
N SER A 243 -2.98 -2.67 13.03
CA SER A 243 -2.80 -3.87 12.22
C SER A 243 -2.46 -5.10 13.04
N THR A 244 -2.07 -4.91 14.28
CA THR A 244 -1.67 -6.04 15.16
C THR A 244 -1.95 -5.70 16.59
#